data_098785e904d263d000fe739b80bd6e33
#
_entry.id   098785e904d263d000fe739b80bd6e33
#
_cell.length_a   1.000
_cell.length_b   1.000
_cell.length_c   1.000
_cell.angle_alpha   90.00
_cell.angle_beta   90.00
_cell.angle_gamma   90.00
#
_symmetry.space_group_name_H-M   'P 1'
#
loop_
_entity.id
_entity.type
_entity.pdbx_description
1 polymer ?
#
loop_
_entity_poly.entity_id
_entity_poly.type
_entity_poly.pdbx_seq_one_letter_code
_entity_poly.pdbx_strand_id
1 'polypeptide(L)'
;SVNGGEIFRSEAKNRGMTLSEFGRLCSDDQSVDLALDEILRNYIADDETNIIESRLAGWWAFKMEAECRRICLNVSEEERARRVASRENISIDTAIEANAKRLAVDNKRYQNMYGFVPDDPTPYTDIIDATNQNAEQVLAQVITILGGE
;
A
#
# COMPACT_ATOMS: atom_id res chain seq x y z
N SER A 1 -3.80 -12.75 -8.40
CA SER A 1 -3.29 -11.52 -7.78
C SER A 1 -4.30 -10.97 -6.77
N VAL A 2 -3.80 -10.35 -5.72
CA VAL A 2 -4.58 -9.75 -4.65
C VAL A 2 -4.19 -8.28 -4.51
N ASN A 3 -5.20 -7.40 -4.40
CA ASN A 3 -5.01 -5.97 -4.18
C ASN A 3 -5.63 -5.55 -2.86
N GLY A 4 -4.81 -5.09 -1.91
CA GLY A 4 -5.26 -4.66 -0.58
C GLY A 4 -6.24 -3.48 -0.61
N GLY A 5 -6.13 -2.60 -1.61
CA GLY A 5 -7.10 -1.54 -1.82
C GLY A 5 -8.48 -2.05 -2.25
N GLU A 6 -8.54 -3.15 -2.98
CA GLU A 6 -9.81 -3.80 -3.34
C GLU A 6 -10.43 -4.50 -2.13
N ILE A 7 -9.62 -5.14 -1.28
CA ILE A 7 -10.08 -5.72 -0.01
C ILE A 7 -10.75 -4.63 0.83
N PHE A 8 -10.09 -3.48 0.99
CA PHE A 8 -10.61 -2.34 1.74
C PHE A 8 -11.93 -1.81 1.15
N ARG A 9 -12.00 -1.62 -0.17
CA ARG A 9 -13.23 -1.17 -0.85
C ARG A 9 -14.37 -2.16 -0.73
N SER A 10 -14.08 -3.46 -0.87
CA SER A 10 -15.06 -4.52 -0.74
C SER A 10 -15.64 -4.60 0.66
N GLU A 11 -14.80 -4.47 1.68
CA GLU A 11 -15.24 -4.48 3.06
C GLU A 11 -16.11 -3.25 3.40
N ALA A 12 -15.73 -2.06 2.92
CA ALA A 12 -16.57 -0.87 3.04
C ALA A 12 -17.97 -1.09 2.43
N LYS A 13 -18.00 -1.66 1.21
CA LYS A 13 -19.24 -1.97 0.50
C LYS A 13 -20.10 -3.01 1.24
N ASN A 14 -19.47 -4.06 1.76
CA ASN A 14 -20.17 -5.10 2.53
C ASN A 14 -20.85 -4.55 3.79
N ARG A 15 -20.26 -3.50 4.37
CA ARG A 15 -20.80 -2.79 5.53
C ARG A 15 -21.79 -1.67 5.17
N GLY A 16 -22.02 -1.43 3.87
CA GLY A 16 -22.88 -0.35 3.39
C GLY A 16 -22.31 1.05 3.67
N MET A 17 -21.00 1.17 3.79
CA MET A 17 -20.29 2.40 4.11
C MET A 17 -19.61 3.01 2.89
N THR A 18 -19.49 4.35 2.87
CA THR A 18 -18.55 5.04 1.97
C THR A 18 -17.10 4.79 2.40
N LEU A 19 -16.15 4.97 1.51
CA LEU A 19 -14.72 4.81 1.84
C LEU A 19 -14.27 5.75 2.96
N SER A 20 -14.83 6.96 3.02
CA SER A 20 -14.53 7.95 4.07
C SER A 20 -15.06 7.52 5.43
N GLU A 21 -16.27 6.98 5.49
CA GLU A 21 -16.88 6.45 6.72
C GLU A 21 -16.12 5.23 7.20
N PHE A 22 -15.78 4.32 6.30
CA PHE A 22 -15.01 3.13 6.64
C PHE A 22 -13.58 3.46 7.10
N GLY A 23 -12.92 4.43 6.47
CA GLY A 23 -11.61 4.92 6.92
C GLY A 23 -11.65 5.54 8.32
N ARG A 24 -12.73 6.25 8.67
CA ARG A 24 -12.95 6.75 10.04
C ARG A 24 -13.15 5.60 11.02
N LEU A 25 -13.97 4.62 10.66
CA LEU A 25 -14.18 3.42 11.49
C LEU A 25 -12.86 2.71 11.79
N CYS A 26 -11.99 2.50 10.79
CA CYS A 26 -10.67 1.91 10.97
C CYS A 26 -9.77 2.74 11.91
N SER A 27 -9.90 4.07 11.89
CA SER A 27 -9.15 4.94 12.80
C SER A 27 -9.64 4.87 14.25
N ASP A 28 -10.94 4.66 14.43
CA ASP A 28 -11.59 4.61 15.74
C ASP A 28 -11.57 3.19 16.36
N ASP A 29 -11.58 2.16 15.52
CA ASP A 29 -11.60 0.76 15.92
C ASP A 29 -10.47 -0.04 15.22
N GLN A 30 -9.38 -0.25 15.94
CA GLN A 30 -8.22 -1.00 15.46
C GLN A 30 -8.55 -2.46 15.11
N SER A 31 -9.63 -3.04 15.65
CA SER A 31 -10.00 -4.42 15.34
C SER A 31 -10.34 -4.62 13.88
N VAL A 32 -10.85 -3.57 13.22
CA VAL A 32 -11.18 -3.58 11.78
C VAL A 32 -9.90 -3.63 10.94
N ASP A 33 -8.91 -2.79 11.26
CA ASP A 33 -7.60 -2.83 10.60
C ASP A 33 -6.92 -4.20 10.80
N LEU A 34 -6.93 -4.73 12.02
CA LEU A 34 -6.36 -6.04 12.33
C LEU A 34 -7.01 -7.16 11.50
N ALA A 35 -8.32 -7.12 11.33
CA ALA A 35 -9.03 -8.10 10.51
C ALA A 35 -8.66 -8.01 9.01
N LEU A 36 -8.51 -6.79 8.48
CA LEU A 36 -8.05 -6.58 7.10
C LEU A 36 -6.61 -7.06 6.89
N ASP A 37 -5.74 -6.79 7.85
CA ASP A 37 -4.35 -7.24 7.80
C ASP A 37 -4.24 -8.77 7.95
N GLU A 38 -5.15 -9.41 8.68
CA GLU A 38 -5.21 -10.86 8.75
C GLU A 38 -5.61 -11.49 7.42
N ILE A 39 -6.56 -10.91 6.71
CA ILE A 39 -6.91 -11.32 5.34
C ILE A 39 -5.67 -11.24 4.44
N LEU A 40 -4.92 -10.15 4.51
CA LEU A 40 -3.70 -9.97 3.72
C LEU A 40 -2.64 -11.03 4.06
N ARG A 41 -2.43 -11.30 5.35
CA ARG A 41 -1.48 -12.34 5.81
C ARG A 41 -1.87 -13.75 5.34
N ASN A 42 -3.17 -14.05 5.32
CA ASN A 42 -3.66 -15.33 4.81
C ASN A 42 -3.34 -15.49 3.32
N TYR A 43 -3.47 -14.43 2.52
CA TYR A 43 -3.05 -14.46 1.12
C TYR A 43 -1.53 -14.60 0.95
N ILE A 44 -0.72 -14.02 1.85
CA ILE A 44 0.74 -14.19 1.82
C ILE A 44 1.14 -15.63 2.13
N ALA A 45 0.40 -16.30 3.02
CA ALA A 45 0.63 -17.70 3.38
C ALA A 45 0.06 -18.71 2.37
N ASP A 46 -0.71 -18.25 1.39
CA ASP A 46 -1.35 -19.09 0.39
C ASP A 46 -0.41 -19.33 -0.81
N ASP A 47 0.00 -20.56 -1.02
CA ASP A 47 0.89 -20.96 -2.11
C ASP A 47 0.31 -20.73 -3.53
N GLU A 48 -1.00 -20.53 -3.66
CA GLU A 48 -1.66 -20.24 -4.92
C GLU A 48 -1.64 -18.75 -5.28
N THR A 49 -1.34 -17.88 -4.32
CA THR A 49 -1.28 -16.43 -4.51
C THR A 49 0.10 -16.00 -5.00
N ASN A 50 0.20 -15.58 -6.26
CA ASN A 50 1.49 -15.23 -6.87
C ASN A 50 1.86 -13.74 -6.75
N ILE A 51 0.88 -12.83 -6.70
CA ILE A 51 1.12 -11.37 -6.65
C ILE A 51 0.19 -10.75 -5.62
N ILE A 52 0.78 -9.99 -4.70
CA ILE A 52 0.04 -9.20 -3.71
C ILE A 52 0.48 -7.74 -3.81
N GLU A 53 -0.47 -6.86 -4.05
CA GLU A 53 -0.28 -5.42 -4.03
C GLU A 53 -0.97 -4.81 -2.82
N SER A 54 -0.21 -4.31 -1.87
CA SER A 54 -0.74 -3.60 -0.71
C SER A 54 0.35 -2.76 -0.06
N ARG A 55 -0.08 -1.71 0.65
CA ARG A 55 0.82 -0.84 1.39
C ARG A 55 1.61 -1.56 2.48
N LEU A 56 1.05 -2.61 3.09
CA LEU A 56 1.69 -3.38 4.15
C LEU A 56 2.18 -4.76 3.72
N ALA A 57 1.95 -5.17 2.48
CA ALA A 57 2.32 -6.51 2.02
C ALA A 57 3.81 -6.82 2.19
N GLY A 58 4.69 -5.86 1.89
CA GLY A 58 6.14 -6.01 2.07
C GLY A 58 6.53 -6.24 3.54
N TRP A 59 5.92 -5.50 4.47
CA TRP A 59 6.14 -5.68 5.89
C TRP A 59 5.64 -7.03 6.41
N TRP A 60 4.43 -7.45 5.99
CA TRP A 60 3.90 -8.74 6.42
C TRP A 60 4.70 -9.90 5.85
N ALA A 61 5.05 -9.87 4.57
CA ALA A 61 5.89 -10.90 3.96
C ALA A 61 7.27 -10.98 4.63
N PHE A 62 7.87 -9.84 5.02
CA PHE A 62 9.12 -9.79 5.77
C PHE A 62 8.98 -10.40 7.16
N LYS A 63 7.95 -10.02 7.93
CA LYS A 63 7.72 -10.53 9.29
C LYS A 63 7.34 -12.01 9.33
N MET A 64 6.70 -12.49 8.26
CA MET A 64 6.34 -13.90 8.09
C MET A 64 7.48 -14.73 7.48
N GLU A 65 8.63 -14.12 7.19
CA GLU A 65 9.78 -14.78 6.55
C GLU A 65 9.40 -15.47 5.22
N ALA A 66 8.43 -14.90 4.49
CA ALA A 66 7.96 -15.45 3.23
C ALA A 66 9.05 -15.41 2.16
N GLU A 67 9.26 -16.51 1.46
CA GLU A 67 10.20 -16.63 0.34
C GLU A 67 9.62 -15.96 -0.92
N CYS A 68 9.77 -14.63 -1.02
CA CYS A 68 9.26 -13.86 -2.15
C CYS A 68 10.10 -12.60 -2.41
N ARG A 69 9.97 -12.04 -3.62
CA ARG A 69 10.45 -10.68 -3.89
C ARG A 69 9.50 -9.67 -3.26
N ARG A 70 10.05 -8.73 -2.55
CA ARG A 70 9.32 -7.62 -1.93
C ARG A 70 9.76 -6.32 -2.58
N ILE A 71 8.97 -5.87 -3.56
CA ILE A 71 9.30 -4.73 -4.42
C ILE A 71 8.58 -3.49 -3.90
N CYS A 72 9.34 -2.43 -3.60
CA CYS A 72 8.78 -1.12 -3.27
C CYS A 72 8.80 -0.22 -4.51
N LEU A 73 7.68 0.41 -4.80
CA LEU A 73 7.61 1.49 -5.78
C LEU A 73 7.70 2.83 -5.05
N ASN A 74 8.84 3.50 -5.20
CA ASN A 74 9.06 4.82 -4.62
C ASN A 74 8.74 5.91 -5.65
N VAL A 75 8.12 7.00 -5.19
CA VAL A 75 7.76 8.16 -6.01
C VAL A 75 7.98 9.41 -5.17
N SER A 76 8.58 10.45 -5.73
CA SER A 76 8.78 11.71 -5.03
C SER A 76 7.45 12.31 -4.54
N GLU A 77 7.50 13.11 -3.47
CA GLU A 77 6.30 13.76 -2.92
C GLU A 77 5.60 14.64 -3.95
N GLU A 78 6.36 15.40 -4.72
CA GLU A 78 5.84 16.28 -5.77
C GLU A 78 5.10 15.49 -6.85
N GLU A 79 5.68 14.40 -7.34
CA GLU A 79 5.08 13.56 -8.37
C GLU A 79 3.84 12.81 -7.82
N ARG A 80 3.87 12.36 -6.57
CA ARG A 80 2.69 11.79 -5.91
C ARG A 80 1.55 12.80 -5.84
N ALA A 81 1.85 14.04 -5.44
CA ALA A 81 0.86 15.12 -5.37
C ALA A 81 0.31 15.45 -6.76
N ARG A 82 1.16 15.51 -7.79
CA ARG A 82 0.74 15.74 -9.17
C ARG A 82 -0.23 14.66 -9.68
N ARG A 83 0.07 13.39 -9.41
CA ARG A 83 -0.78 12.25 -9.79
C ARG A 83 -2.13 12.27 -9.07
N VAL A 84 -2.14 12.58 -7.78
CA VAL A 84 -3.37 12.73 -6.99
C VAL A 84 -4.19 13.92 -7.47
N ALA A 85 -3.55 15.08 -7.67
CA ALA A 85 -4.21 16.29 -8.17
C ALA A 85 -4.91 16.05 -9.51
N SER A 86 -4.25 15.37 -10.44
CA SER A 86 -4.81 15.00 -11.74
C SER A 86 -5.99 14.03 -11.63
N ARG A 87 -5.85 12.98 -10.81
CA ARG A 87 -6.89 11.95 -10.65
C ARG A 87 -8.14 12.49 -9.96
N GLU A 88 -7.97 13.35 -8.96
CA GLU A 88 -9.06 13.84 -8.12
C GLU A 88 -9.55 15.24 -8.52
N ASN A 89 -8.93 15.83 -9.56
CA ASN A 89 -9.24 17.15 -10.07
C ASN A 89 -9.18 18.25 -8.98
N ILE A 90 -8.08 18.27 -8.23
CA ILE A 90 -7.77 19.27 -7.20
C ILE A 90 -6.44 19.97 -7.51
N SER A 91 -6.12 21.04 -6.78
CA SER A 91 -4.82 21.69 -6.93
C SER A 91 -3.66 20.83 -6.39
N ILE A 92 -2.45 21.05 -6.90
CA ILE A 92 -1.24 20.36 -6.42
C ILE A 92 -0.99 20.68 -4.95
N ASP A 93 -1.16 21.92 -4.52
CA ASP A 93 -0.98 22.32 -3.11
C ASP A 93 -1.97 21.58 -2.19
N THR A 94 -3.24 21.48 -2.60
CA THR A 94 -4.24 20.69 -1.87
C THR A 94 -3.84 19.21 -1.80
N ALA A 95 -3.30 18.66 -2.88
CA ALA A 95 -2.83 17.28 -2.91
C ALA A 95 -1.61 17.04 -2.01
N ILE A 96 -0.66 17.97 -1.95
CA ILE A 96 0.50 17.92 -1.04
C ILE A 96 0.03 17.87 0.42
N GLU A 97 -0.84 18.79 0.82
CA GLU A 97 -1.38 18.83 2.18
C GLU A 97 -2.14 17.55 2.55
N ALA A 98 -3.00 17.08 1.66
CA ALA A 98 -3.77 15.86 1.86
C ALA A 98 -2.88 14.62 1.99
N ASN A 99 -1.86 14.49 1.13
CA ASN A 99 -0.88 13.40 1.19
C ASN A 99 -0.07 13.42 2.47
N ALA A 100 0.43 14.59 2.88
CA ALA A 100 1.20 14.76 4.13
C ALA A 100 0.37 14.39 5.37
N LYS A 101 -0.87 14.86 5.42
CA LYS A 101 -1.80 14.55 6.51
C LYS A 101 -2.10 13.05 6.59
N ARG A 102 -2.38 12.42 5.46
CA ARG A 102 -2.63 10.97 5.39
C ARG A 102 -1.42 10.18 5.85
N LEU A 103 -0.23 10.54 5.36
CA LEU A 103 1.03 9.88 5.73
C LEU A 103 1.28 9.95 7.24
N ALA A 104 1.11 11.13 7.85
CA ALA A 104 1.29 11.32 9.29
C ALA A 104 0.32 10.46 10.12
N VAL A 105 -0.96 10.40 9.72
CA VAL A 105 -1.99 9.59 10.38
C VAL A 105 -1.67 8.10 10.27
N ASP A 106 -1.33 7.64 9.07
CA ASP A 106 -1.03 6.23 8.81
C ASP A 106 0.24 5.79 9.55
N ASN A 107 1.31 6.58 9.48
CA ASN A 107 2.57 6.27 10.18
C ASN A 107 2.37 6.16 11.69
N LYS A 108 1.63 7.09 12.30
CA LYS A 108 1.32 7.02 13.72
C LYS A 108 0.49 5.79 14.08
N ARG A 109 -0.51 5.48 13.26
CA ARG A 109 -1.38 4.31 13.47
C ARG A 109 -0.59 3.00 13.40
N TYR A 110 0.18 2.77 12.36
CA TYR A 110 0.94 1.54 12.20
C TYR A 110 2.11 1.43 13.18
N GLN A 111 2.75 2.55 13.52
CA GLN A 111 3.75 2.56 14.58
C GLN A 111 3.15 2.12 15.92
N ASN A 112 1.96 2.57 16.27
CA ASN A 112 1.29 2.19 17.51
C ASN A 112 0.80 0.73 17.48
N MET A 113 0.29 0.26 16.35
CA MET A 113 -0.26 -1.10 16.20
C MET A 113 0.82 -2.17 16.08
N TYR A 114 1.88 -1.89 15.31
CA TYR A 114 2.83 -2.91 14.86
C TYR A 114 4.30 -2.57 15.14
N GLY A 115 4.61 -1.35 15.55
CA GLY A 115 5.98 -0.90 15.80
C GLY A 115 6.80 -0.65 14.54
N PHE A 116 6.18 -0.47 13.38
CA PHE A 116 6.84 -0.12 12.13
C PHE A 116 6.08 0.97 11.36
N VAL A 117 6.74 1.61 10.40
CA VAL A 117 6.14 2.57 9.48
C VAL A 117 6.16 2.04 8.04
N PRO A 118 5.09 2.23 7.25
CA PRO A 118 4.98 1.67 5.90
C PRO A 118 6.10 2.08 4.94
N ASP A 119 6.61 3.30 5.07
CA ASP A 119 7.62 3.86 4.16
C ASP A 119 9.07 3.50 4.53
N ASP A 120 9.30 2.75 5.60
CA ASP A 120 10.62 2.23 5.95
C ASP A 120 11.07 1.21 4.90
N PRO A 121 12.27 1.36 4.29
CA PRO A 121 12.75 0.47 3.24
C PRO A 121 13.21 -0.91 3.72
N THR A 122 13.34 -1.13 5.02
CA THR A 122 13.89 -2.35 5.63
C THR A 122 13.31 -3.67 5.08
N PRO A 123 11.97 -3.81 4.88
CA PRO A 123 11.40 -5.10 4.49
C PRO A 123 11.60 -5.44 3.01
N TYR A 124 12.01 -4.48 2.19
CA TYR A 124 12.01 -4.66 0.72
C TYR A 124 13.31 -5.25 0.21
N THR A 125 13.20 -6.16 -0.76
CA THR A 125 14.35 -6.75 -1.47
C THR A 125 14.80 -5.88 -2.64
N ASP A 126 13.87 -5.12 -3.21
CA ASP A 126 14.09 -4.29 -4.39
C ASP A 126 13.30 -2.99 -4.26
N ILE A 127 13.89 -1.87 -4.68
CA ILE A 127 13.25 -0.56 -4.70
C ILE A 127 13.33 0.01 -6.11
N ILE A 128 12.18 0.35 -6.68
CA ILE A 128 12.07 1.00 -7.99
C ILE A 128 11.68 2.46 -7.77
N ASP A 129 12.51 3.39 -8.26
CA ASP A 129 12.12 4.80 -8.34
C ASP A 129 11.25 5.02 -9.58
N ALA A 130 9.95 5.14 -9.35
CA ALA A 130 8.94 5.34 -10.40
C ALA A 130 8.59 6.83 -10.62
N THR A 131 9.38 7.77 -10.08
CA THR A 131 9.11 9.22 -10.17
C THR A 131 8.97 9.68 -11.61
N ASN A 132 9.91 9.28 -12.47
CA ASN A 132 9.97 9.69 -13.89
C ASN A 132 9.63 8.54 -14.85
N GLN A 133 8.88 7.54 -14.39
CA GLN A 133 8.55 6.36 -15.18
C GLN A 133 7.04 6.24 -15.39
N ASN A 134 6.67 5.76 -16.57
CA ASN A 134 5.29 5.35 -16.85
C ASN A 134 5.06 3.88 -16.41
N ALA A 135 3.82 3.43 -16.48
CA ALA A 135 3.44 2.09 -16.03
C ALA A 135 4.17 0.96 -16.79
N GLU A 136 4.40 1.12 -18.09
CA GLU A 136 5.10 0.13 -18.92
C GLU A 136 6.57 -0.01 -18.53
N GLN A 137 7.23 1.11 -18.25
CA GLN A 137 8.62 1.13 -17.80
C GLN A 137 8.78 0.49 -16.42
N VAL A 138 7.85 0.77 -15.49
CA VAL A 138 7.84 0.14 -14.17
C VAL A 138 7.60 -1.37 -14.31
N LEU A 139 6.63 -1.77 -15.13
CA LEU A 139 6.34 -3.19 -15.39
C LEU A 139 7.56 -3.93 -15.95
N ALA A 140 8.27 -3.34 -16.90
CA ALA A 140 9.48 -3.94 -17.46
C ALA A 140 10.56 -4.18 -16.39
N GLN A 141 10.75 -3.24 -15.46
CA GLN A 141 11.69 -3.41 -14.34
C GLN A 141 11.23 -4.52 -13.39
N VAL A 142 9.94 -4.58 -13.06
CA VAL A 142 9.39 -5.65 -12.21
C VAL A 142 9.63 -7.02 -12.86
N ILE A 143 9.34 -7.17 -14.15
CA ILE A 143 9.58 -8.41 -14.91
C ILE A 143 11.07 -8.80 -14.84
N THR A 144 11.98 -7.85 -15.02
CA THR A 144 13.42 -8.10 -14.93
C THR A 144 13.82 -8.58 -13.52
N ILE A 145 13.31 -7.96 -12.46
CA ILE A 145 13.57 -8.36 -11.06
C ILE A 145 13.08 -9.79 -10.81
N LEU A 146 11.96 -10.17 -11.40
CA LEU A 146 11.39 -11.52 -11.28
C LEU A 146 12.08 -12.57 -12.16
N GLY A 147 13.11 -12.20 -12.91
CA GLY A 147 13.86 -13.09 -13.79
C GLY A 147 13.20 -13.32 -15.16
N GLY A 148 12.26 -12.46 -15.55
CA GLY A 148 11.68 -12.42 -16.89
C GLY A 148 12.63 -11.75 -17.91
N GLU A 149 12.58 -12.20 -19.17
CA GLU A 149 13.26 -11.56 -20.31
C GLU A 149 12.36 -10.48 -20.94
#